data_8e99f140211acfd284a0eec4db6b905a
#
_entry.id   8e99f140211acfd284a0eec4db6b905a
#
_cell.length_a   1.000
_cell.length_b   1.000
_cell.length_c   1.000
_cell.angle_alpha   90.00
_cell.angle_beta   90.00
_cell.angle_gamma   90.00
#
_symmetry.space_group_name_H-M   'P 1'
#
loop_
_entity.id
_entity.type
_entity.pdbx_description
1 polymer ?
#
loop_
_entity_poly.entity_id
_entity_poly.type
_entity_poly.pdbx_seq_one_letter_code
_entity_poly.pdbx_strand_id
1 'polypeptide(L)'
;MGKVKEMYFDSMTEDQLEAIEKHDAVMEAAAEYNQRQDALDKQMSFAVNFVRFNKNNPEIFHKIVQLADRQRERRNHYSIEIIMNVVRYHTDLDGKGDPFKVNNNYKAYYARMYMEYRECPGFFSIRGSLADEYDFVPDIQYYEDWLLDKECDEDAERAEARDNEE
;
A
#
# COMPACT_ATOMS: atom_id res chain seq x y z
N MET A 1 24.01 -41.58 4.65
CA MET A 1 23.82 -40.92 5.97
C MET A 1 22.53 -41.27 6.71
N GLY A 2 21.59 -42.06 6.15
CA GLY A 2 20.32 -42.43 6.81
C GLY A 2 20.44 -43.42 7.95
N LYS A 3 21.23 -44.48 7.80
CA LYS A 3 21.27 -45.63 8.74
C LYS A 3 21.83 -45.30 10.15
N VAL A 4 22.72 -44.31 10.29
CA VAL A 4 23.27 -43.94 11.60
C VAL A 4 22.26 -43.14 12.44
N LYS A 5 21.36 -42.39 11.80
CA LYS A 5 20.33 -41.60 12.46
C LYS A 5 19.21 -42.51 13.04
N GLU A 6 18.79 -43.54 12.30
CA GLU A 6 17.79 -44.51 12.74
C GLU A 6 18.28 -45.30 13.98
N MET A 7 19.52 -45.77 13.99
CA MET A 7 20.09 -46.51 15.15
C MET A 7 20.19 -45.67 16.43
N TYR A 8 20.29 -44.34 16.31
CA TYR A 8 20.37 -43.43 17.46
C TYR A 8 19.01 -43.26 18.14
N PHE A 9 17.94 -43.16 17.36
CA PHE A 9 16.56 -43.05 17.86
C PHE A 9 16.07 -44.35 18.53
N ASP A 10 16.44 -45.52 18.00
CA ASP A 10 16.07 -46.84 18.57
C ASP A 10 16.69 -47.11 19.96
N SER A 11 17.70 -46.33 20.37
CA SER A 11 18.37 -46.48 21.67
C SER A 11 17.94 -45.46 22.73
N MET A 12 17.03 -44.54 22.39
CA MET A 12 16.57 -43.49 23.29
C MET A 12 15.45 -44.00 24.21
N THR A 13 15.44 -43.45 25.43
CA THR A 13 14.32 -43.68 26.37
C THR A 13 13.11 -42.81 25.99
N GLU A 14 11.90 -43.21 26.42
CA GLU A 14 10.67 -42.43 26.18
C GLU A 14 10.81 -41.00 26.69
N ASP A 15 11.43 -40.77 27.85
CA ASP A 15 11.68 -39.41 28.39
C ASP A 15 12.59 -38.57 27.49
N GLN A 16 13.57 -39.19 26.82
CA GLN A 16 14.46 -38.50 25.88
C GLN A 16 13.75 -38.15 24.59
N LEU A 17 12.87 -39.00 24.09
CA LEU A 17 12.06 -38.75 22.91
C LEU A 17 11.06 -37.60 23.18
N GLU A 18 10.37 -37.65 24.33
CA GLU A 18 9.46 -36.58 24.74
C GLU A 18 10.17 -35.23 24.90
N ALA A 19 11.40 -35.22 25.42
CA ALA A 19 12.20 -33.99 25.55
C ALA A 19 12.60 -33.42 24.18
N ILE A 20 12.89 -34.26 23.18
CA ILE A 20 13.19 -33.83 21.80
C ILE A 20 11.94 -33.28 21.15
N GLU A 21 10.79 -33.95 21.25
CA GLU A 21 9.53 -33.49 20.68
C GLU A 21 9.13 -32.11 21.26
N LYS A 22 9.27 -31.92 22.57
CA LYS A 22 9.04 -30.62 23.22
C LYS A 22 10.01 -29.56 22.74
N HIS A 23 11.29 -29.91 22.57
CA HIS A 23 12.29 -28.98 22.04
C HIS A 23 11.97 -28.59 20.61
N ASP A 24 11.64 -29.53 19.75
CA ASP A 24 11.32 -29.29 18.35
C ASP A 24 10.06 -28.42 18.22
N ALA A 25 9.02 -28.68 19.03
CA ALA A 25 7.81 -27.85 19.07
C ALA A 25 8.10 -26.41 19.50
N VAL A 26 9.00 -26.19 20.47
CA VAL A 26 9.42 -24.85 20.89
C VAL A 26 10.21 -24.14 19.78
N MET A 27 11.09 -24.87 19.10
CA MET A 27 11.87 -24.31 17.99
C MET A 27 11.00 -23.95 16.78
N GLU A 28 9.99 -24.77 16.47
CA GLU A 28 9.01 -24.48 15.42
C GLU A 28 8.17 -23.25 15.75
N ALA A 29 7.65 -23.16 16.98
CA ALA A 29 6.91 -22.00 17.44
C ALA A 29 7.76 -20.70 17.42
N ALA A 30 9.03 -20.79 17.79
CA ALA A 30 9.96 -19.65 17.72
C ALA A 30 10.25 -19.25 16.26
N ALA A 31 10.37 -20.20 15.34
CA ALA A 31 10.56 -19.93 13.93
C ALA A 31 9.33 -19.24 13.32
N GLU A 32 8.12 -19.70 13.63
CA GLU A 32 6.87 -19.07 13.22
C GLU A 32 6.73 -17.65 13.76
N TYR A 33 7.08 -17.44 15.04
CA TYR A 33 7.07 -16.12 15.65
C TYR A 33 8.03 -15.14 14.92
N ASN A 34 9.27 -15.57 14.67
CA ASN A 34 10.25 -14.75 13.97
C ASN A 34 9.80 -14.43 12.54
N GLN A 35 9.24 -15.40 11.82
CA GLN A 35 8.70 -15.19 10.48
C GLN A 35 7.55 -14.18 10.47
N ARG A 36 6.69 -14.20 11.51
CA ARG A 36 5.63 -13.19 11.69
C ARG A 36 6.21 -11.80 11.95
N GLN A 37 7.23 -11.68 12.80
CA GLN A 37 7.88 -10.40 13.08
C GLN A 37 8.54 -9.82 11.83
N ASP A 38 9.30 -10.63 11.10
CA ASP A 38 9.92 -10.21 9.82
C ASP A 38 8.87 -9.73 8.80
N ALA A 39 7.72 -10.40 8.74
CA ALA A 39 6.62 -10.00 7.88
C ALA A 39 6.00 -8.66 8.30
N LEU A 40 5.82 -8.42 9.61
CA LEU A 40 5.32 -7.17 10.17
C LEU A 40 6.30 -6.02 9.93
N ASP A 41 7.59 -6.22 10.17
CA ASP A 41 8.63 -5.21 9.95
C ASP A 41 8.73 -4.80 8.48
N LYS A 42 8.71 -5.79 7.59
CA LYS A 42 8.70 -5.55 6.15
C LYS A 42 7.50 -4.72 5.71
N GLN A 43 6.38 -4.89 6.35
CA GLN A 43 5.13 -4.24 6.07
C GLN A 43 5.03 -2.84 6.64
N MET A 44 5.47 -2.62 7.88
CA MET A 44 5.61 -1.28 8.42
C MET A 44 6.52 -0.44 7.51
N SER A 45 7.58 -1.05 6.95
CA SER A 45 8.43 -0.43 5.94
C SER A 45 7.65 -0.04 4.69
N PHE A 46 6.69 -0.84 4.22
CA PHE A 46 5.85 -0.49 3.06
C PHE A 46 4.88 0.66 3.35
N ALA A 47 4.24 0.67 4.51
CA ALA A 47 3.35 1.77 4.90
C ALA A 47 4.11 3.10 5.01
N VAL A 48 5.27 3.10 5.67
CA VAL A 48 6.14 4.29 5.80
C VAL A 48 6.60 4.80 4.43
N ASN A 49 6.97 3.89 3.53
CA ASN A 49 7.37 4.26 2.17
C ASN A 49 6.19 4.79 1.34
N PHE A 50 4.98 4.24 1.52
CA PHE A 50 3.77 4.76 0.91
C PHE A 50 3.48 6.19 1.38
N VAL A 51 3.47 6.46 2.69
CA VAL A 51 3.24 7.80 3.25
C VAL A 51 4.22 8.82 2.66
N ARG A 52 5.51 8.49 2.68
CA ARG A 52 6.54 9.37 2.11
C ARG A 52 6.30 9.63 0.63
N PHE A 53 5.97 8.60 -0.12
CA PHE A 53 5.70 8.71 -1.56
C PHE A 53 4.46 9.56 -1.81
N ASN A 54 3.36 9.31 -1.10
CA ASN A 54 2.10 10.02 -1.25
C ASN A 54 2.25 11.52 -0.93
N LYS A 55 2.96 11.85 0.16
CA LYS A 55 3.23 13.25 0.54
C LYS A 55 4.12 13.99 -0.47
N ASN A 56 5.06 13.30 -1.10
CA ASN A 56 5.93 13.90 -2.11
C ASN A 56 5.29 13.99 -3.51
N ASN A 57 4.16 13.29 -3.72
CA ASN A 57 3.49 13.21 -5.02
C ASN A 57 1.95 13.22 -4.85
N PRO A 58 1.38 14.25 -4.23
CA PRO A 58 -0.07 14.32 -3.96
C PRO A 58 -0.90 14.35 -5.27
N GLU A 59 -0.32 14.83 -6.36
CA GLU A 59 -0.92 14.84 -7.69
C GLU A 59 -1.25 13.43 -8.22
N ILE A 60 -0.56 12.38 -7.73
CA ILE A 60 -0.86 10.99 -8.08
C ILE A 60 -2.22 10.59 -7.52
N PHE A 61 -2.45 10.87 -6.23
CA PHE A 61 -3.76 10.59 -5.64
C PHE A 61 -4.85 11.45 -6.27
N HIS A 62 -4.57 12.69 -6.58
CA HIS A 62 -5.50 13.58 -7.29
C HIS A 62 -5.92 13.00 -8.65
N LYS A 63 -4.98 12.52 -9.47
CA LYS A 63 -5.28 11.84 -10.74
C LYS A 63 -6.13 10.56 -10.51
N ILE A 64 -5.85 9.80 -9.46
CA ILE A 64 -6.64 8.61 -9.09
C ILE A 64 -8.07 9.03 -8.77
N VAL A 65 -8.27 10.06 -7.94
CA VAL A 65 -9.59 10.58 -7.56
C VAL A 65 -10.37 11.02 -8.81
N GLN A 66 -9.78 11.83 -9.69
CA GLN A 66 -10.43 12.29 -10.92
C GLN A 66 -10.87 11.14 -11.83
N LEU A 67 -10.01 10.14 -12.02
CA LEU A 67 -10.32 8.97 -12.87
C LEU A 67 -11.37 8.05 -12.24
N ALA A 68 -11.28 7.82 -10.93
CA ALA A 68 -12.20 6.97 -10.20
C ALA A 68 -13.60 7.60 -10.10
N ASP A 69 -13.70 8.90 -9.83
CA ASP A 69 -14.96 9.62 -9.77
C ASP A 69 -15.73 9.54 -11.11
N ARG A 70 -15.04 9.72 -12.24
CA ARG A 70 -15.64 9.55 -13.59
C ARG A 70 -16.17 8.13 -13.82
N GLN A 71 -15.52 7.10 -13.25
CA GLN A 71 -16.02 5.73 -13.37
C GLN A 71 -17.20 5.48 -12.43
N ARG A 72 -17.19 6.10 -11.23
CA ARG A 72 -18.26 5.98 -10.23
C ARG A 72 -19.59 6.53 -10.70
N GLU A 73 -19.61 7.55 -11.55
CA GLU A 73 -20.81 8.07 -12.20
C GLU A 73 -21.53 7.02 -13.08
N ARG A 74 -20.79 6.01 -13.55
CA ARG A 74 -21.30 5.04 -14.54
C ARG A 74 -21.36 3.63 -14.02
N ARG A 75 -20.67 3.33 -12.90
CA ARG A 75 -20.46 1.96 -12.40
C ARG A 75 -20.40 1.94 -10.87
N ASN A 76 -20.99 0.92 -10.28
CA ASN A 76 -20.93 0.70 -8.83
C ASN A 76 -19.61 0.01 -8.39
N HIS A 77 -18.83 -0.47 -9.35
CA HIS A 77 -17.60 -1.22 -9.11
C HIS A 77 -16.59 -1.02 -10.24
N TYR A 78 -15.32 -0.87 -9.90
CA TYR A 78 -14.25 -0.72 -10.88
C TYR A 78 -12.93 -1.38 -10.43
N SER A 79 -11.94 -1.44 -11.34
CA SER A 79 -10.61 -2.00 -11.05
C SER A 79 -9.60 -0.90 -10.77
N ILE A 80 -9.01 -0.92 -9.57
CA ILE A 80 -7.90 -0.03 -9.23
C ILE A 80 -6.68 -0.24 -10.13
N GLU A 81 -6.46 -1.46 -10.63
CA GLU A 81 -5.36 -1.77 -11.57
C GLU A 81 -5.45 -0.95 -12.86
N ILE A 82 -6.66 -0.82 -13.40
CA ILE A 82 -6.88 -0.03 -14.62
C ILE A 82 -6.59 1.44 -14.35
N ILE A 83 -7.08 1.99 -13.24
CA ILE A 83 -6.81 3.38 -12.84
C ILE A 83 -5.30 3.60 -12.71
N MET A 84 -4.59 2.72 -12.01
CA MET A 84 -3.14 2.83 -11.80
C MET A 84 -2.34 2.74 -13.11
N ASN A 85 -2.78 1.94 -14.06
CA ASN A 85 -2.13 1.87 -15.38
C ASN A 85 -2.30 3.16 -16.18
N VAL A 86 -3.48 3.78 -16.12
CA VAL A 86 -3.73 5.09 -16.74
C VAL A 86 -2.89 6.18 -16.07
N VAL A 87 -2.83 6.19 -14.75
CA VAL A 87 -1.98 7.14 -13.99
C VAL A 87 -0.51 7.00 -14.40
N ARG A 88 0.02 5.79 -14.46
CA ARG A 88 1.41 5.54 -14.90
C ARG A 88 1.66 6.03 -16.33
N TYR A 89 0.73 5.76 -17.23
CA TYR A 89 0.85 6.23 -18.60
C TYR A 89 0.95 7.76 -18.68
N HIS A 90 0.13 8.48 -17.93
CA HIS A 90 0.19 9.94 -17.90
C HIS A 90 1.46 10.47 -17.22
N THR A 91 1.92 9.84 -16.14
CA THR A 91 3.16 10.25 -15.47
C THR A 91 4.41 9.97 -16.32
N ASP A 92 4.41 8.91 -17.13
CA ASP A 92 5.50 8.62 -18.07
C ASP A 92 5.54 9.66 -19.21
N LEU A 93 4.40 10.18 -19.66
CA LEU A 93 4.32 11.23 -20.67
C LEU A 93 4.75 12.60 -20.16
N ASP A 94 4.41 12.91 -18.90
CA ASP A 94 4.75 14.19 -18.25
C ASP A 94 6.20 14.23 -17.76
N GLY A 95 6.83 13.05 -17.61
CA GLY A 95 8.18 12.89 -17.07
C GLY A 95 9.28 13.19 -18.10
N LYS A 96 10.18 14.14 -17.78
CA LYS A 96 11.37 14.42 -18.57
C LYS A 96 12.44 13.34 -18.40
N GLY A 97 12.18 12.13 -18.94
CA GLY A 97 13.24 11.14 -19.19
C GLY A 97 13.63 10.21 -18.03
N ASP A 98 13.09 10.37 -16.84
CA ASP A 98 13.27 9.39 -15.76
C ASP A 98 11.96 8.61 -15.56
N PRO A 99 11.93 7.27 -15.65
CA PRO A 99 10.69 6.51 -15.51
C PRO A 99 10.17 6.64 -14.07
N PHE A 100 9.27 7.58 -13.84
CA PHE A 100 8.56 7.73 -12.57
C PHE A 100 7.71 6.49 -12.31
N LYS A 101 8.26 5.57 -11.56
CA LYS A 101 7.68 4.25 -11.38
C LYS A 101 6.84 4.20 -10.09
N VAL A 102 5.54 4.41 -10.22
CA VAL A 102 4.63 4.14 -9.10
C VAL A 102 4.69 2.65 -8.73
N ASN A 103 5.09 2.36 -7.50
CA ASN A 103 5.22 0.98 -7.03
C ASN A 103 3.86 0.25 -7.07
N ASN A 104 3.84 -0.96 -7.63
CA ASN A 104 2.63 -1.79 -7.72
C ASN A 104 1.98 -2.07 -6.37
N ASN A 105 2.75 -2.10 -5.30
CA ASN A 105 2.24 -2.38 -3.95
C ASN A 105 1.40 -1.22 -3.40
N TYR A 106 1.59 0.02 -3.90
CA TYR A 106 0.82 1.18 -3.46
C TYR A 106 -0.63 1.18 -3.92
N LYS A 107 -1.00 0.39 -4.93
CA LYS A 107 -2.39 0.29 -5.40
C LYS A 107 -3.36 -0.16 -4.30
N ALA A 108 -2.92 -1.02 -3.38
CA ALA A 108 -3.73 -1.49 -2.26
C ALA A 108 -4.04 -0.36 -1.27
N TYR A 109 -3.07 0.53 -1.03
CA TYR A 109 -3.23 1.72 -0.19
C TYR A 109 -4.10 2.76 -0.88
N TYR A 110 -3.82 3.10 -2.12
CA TYR A 110 -4.64 4.07 -2.88
C TYR A 110 -6.09 3.65 -3.06
N ALA A 111 -6.36 2.37 -3.24
CA ALA A 111 -7.73 1.88 -3.34
C ALA A 111 -8.51 2.12 -2.05
N ARG A 112 -7.90 1.86 -0.88
CA ARG A 112 -8.53 2.06 0.42
C ARG A 112 -8.68 3.55 0.73
N MET A 113 -7.62 4.32 0.55
CA MET A 113 -7.61 5.77 0.73
C MET A 113 -8.72 6.44 -0.08
N TYR A 114 -8.92 6.05 -1.35
CA TYR A 114 -10.00 6.56 -2.17
C TYR A 114 -11.37 6.16 -1.65
N MET A 115 -11.57 4.88 -1.30
CA MET A 115 -12.85 4.39 -0.80
C MET A 115 -13.24 5.02 0.54
N GLU A 116 -12.28 5.34 1.38
CA GLU A 116 -12.47 6.07 2.64
C GLU A 116 -12.76 7.54 2.35
N TYR A 117 -11.95 8.22 1.53
CA TYR A 117 -12.14 9.62 1.14
C TYR A 117 -13.51 9.90 0.52
N ARG A 118 -14.03 8.98 -0.28
CA ARG A 118 -15.34 9.13 -0.96
C ARG A 118 -16.49 8.37 -0.29
N GLU A 119 -16.27 7.79 0.88
CA GLU A 119 -17.27 6.99 1.62
C GLU A 119 -17.96 5.94 0.73
N CYS A 120 -17.17 5.25 -0.11
CA CYS A 120 -17.70 4.29 -1.08
C CYS A 120 -17.09 2.89 -0.92
N PRO A 121 -17.34 2.20 0.19
CA PRO A 121 -16.80 0.87 0.44
C PRO A 121 -17.24 -0.11 -0.66
N GLY A 122 -16.28 -0.93 -1.14
CA GLY A 122 -16.53 -1.93 -2.18
C GLY A 122 -16.48 -1.41 -3.62
N PHE A 123 -16.24 -0.13 -3.87
CA PHE A 123 -16.06 0.39 -5.23
C PHE A 123 -14.85 -0.25 -5.92
N PHE A 124 -13.75 -0.45 -5.20
CA PHE A 124 -12.65 -1.27 -5.69
C PHE A 124 -12.67 -2.67 -5.05
N SER A 125 -12.47 -3.72 -5.87
CA SER A 125 -12.19 -5.06 -5.33
C SER A 125 -10.78 -5.08 -4.75
N ILE A 126 -10.70 -5.28 -3.45
CA ILE A 126 -9.46 -5.42 -2.71
C ILE A 126 -9.39 -6.80 -2.07
N ARG A 127 -8.18 -7.37 -2.03
CA ARG A 127 -7.91 -8.56 -1.23
C ARG A 127 -7.48 -8.11 0.15
N GLY A 128 -7.77 -8.91 1.18
CA GLY A 128 -7.26 -8.69 2.51
C GLY A 128 -5.74 -8.50 2.49
N SER A 129 -5.28 -7.45 3.12
CA SER A 129 -3.86 -7.12 3.23
C SER A 129 -3.69 -6.26 4.48
N LEU A 130 -2.46 -6.07 4.87
CA LEU A 130 -2.14 -5.25 6.02
C LEU A 130 -2.38 -3.74 5.81
N ALA A 131 -2.67 -3.31 4.57
CA ALA A 131 -3.26 -2.00 4.34
C ALA A 131 -4.68 -1.86 4.92
N ASP A 132 -5.32 -2.96 5.36
CA ASP A 132 -6.62 -2.93 6.06
C ASP A 132 -6.51 -2.34 7.48
N GLU A 133 -5.34 -2.43 8.08
CA GLU A 133 -5.05 -1.92 9.44
C GLU A 133 -4.47 -0.50 9.42
N TYR A 134 -4.25 0.06 8.22
CA TYR A 134 -3.65 1.38 8.07
C TYR A 134 -4.72 2.47 8.20
N ASP A 135 -4.44 3.50 9.03
CA ASP A 135 -5.26 4.69 9.17
C ASP A 135 -4.93 5.70 8.05
N PHE A 136 -5.88 5.92 7.14
CA PHE A 136 -5.74 6.85 6.02
C PHE A 136 -6.17 8.28 6.34
N VAL A 137 -6.77 8.55 7.49
CA VAL A 137 -7.26 9.89 7.86
C VAL A 137 -6.16 10.96 7.75
N PRO A 138 -4.92 10.75 8.24
CA PRO A 138 -3.86 11.74 8.11
C PRO A 138 -3.42 12.02 6.67
N ASP A 139 -3.48 10.99 5.80
CA ASP A 139 -3.13 11.15 4.37
C ASP A 139 -4.23 11.86 3.59
N ILE A 140 -5.49 11.61 3.94
CA ILE A 140 -6.66 12.28 3.38
C ILE A 140 -6.63 13.75 3.76
N GLN A 141 -6.40 14.07 5.04
CA GLN A 141 -6.29 15.45 5.51
C GLN A 141 -5.16 16.21 4.78
N TYR A 142 -3.99 15.58 4.65
CA TYR A 142 -2.87 16.16 3.90
C TYR A 142 -3.25 16.44 2.44
N TYR A 143 -3.99 15.55 1.80
CA TYR A 143 -4.45 15.73 0.42
C TYR A 143 -5.48 16.87 0.31
N GLU A 144 -6.39 17.00 1.26
CA GLU A 144 -7.37 18.10 1.29
C GLU A 144 -6.68 19.46 1.48
N ASP A 145 -5.70 19.55 2.37
CA ASP A 145 -4.89 20.76 2.57
C ASP A 145 -4.14 21.13 1.28
N TRP A 146 -3.53 20.15 0.63
CA TRP A 146 -2.85 20.35 -0.66
C TRP A 146 -3.80 20.83 -1.78
N LEU A 147 -5.05 20.35 -1.81
CA LEU A 147 -6.06 20.83 -2.77
C LEU A 147 -6.41 22.28 -2.54
N LEU A 148 -6.59 22.69 -1.29
CA LEU A 148 -6.90 24.07 -0.93
C LEU A 148 -5.77 25.01 -1.36
N ASP A 149 -4.52 24.64 -1.08
CA ASP A 149 -3.36 25.44 -1.50
C ASP A 149 -3.30 25.58 -3.02
N LYS A 150 -3.53 24.48 -3.75
CA LYS A 150 -3.54 24.49 -5.21
C LYS A 150 -4.65 25.36 -5.81
N GLU A 151 -5.86 25.33 -5.25
CA GLU A 151 -6.97 26.18 -5.69
C GLU A 151 -6.67 27.66 -5.46
N CYS A 152 -6.03 28.00 -4.31
CA CYS A 152 -5.60 29.36 -4.02
C CYS A 152 -4.56 29.88 -5.03
N ASP A 153 -3.58 29.04 -5.40
CA ASP A 153 -2.54 29.39 -6.38
C ASP A 153 -3.14 29.61 -7.77
N GLU A 154 -4.05 28.73 -8.23
CA GLU A 154 -4.73 28.86 -9.51
C GLU A 154 -5.61 30.12 -9.58
N ASP A 155 -6.26 30.50 -8.50
CA ASP A 155 -7.07 31.73 -8.43
C ASP A 155 -6.19 32.97 -8.42
N ALA A 156 -5.04 32.96 -7.76
CA ALA A 156 -4.06 34.06 -7.80
C ALA A 156 -3.49 34.24 -9.20
N GLU A 157 -3.10 33.16 -9.89
CA GLU A 157 -2.63 33.22 -11.28
C GLU A 157 -3.69 33.79 -12.25
N ARG A 158 -4.97 33.40 -12.05
CA ARG A 158 -6.09 33.93 -12.87
C ARG A 158 -6.34 35.43 -12.61
N ALA A 159 -6.15 35.88 -11.36
CA ALA A 159 -6.28 37.31 -11.01
C ALA A 159 -5.17 38.12 -11.66
N GLU A 160 -3.92 37.68 -11.56
CA GLU A 160 -2.77 38.36 -12.20
C GLU A 160 -2.87 38.39 -13.73
N ALA A 161 -3.40 37.34 -14.36
CA ALA A 161 -3.61 37.29 -15.80
C ALA A 161 -4.65 38.35 -16.29
N ARG A 162 -5.69 38.61 -15.48
CA ARG A 162 -6.71 39.65 -15.80
C ARG A 162 -6.16 41.04 -15.67
N ASP A 163 -5.34 41.32 -14.66
CA ASP A 163 -4.73 42.62 -14.43
C ASP A 163 -3.70 42.99 -15.53
N ASN A 164 -3.11 41.98 -16.18
CA ASN A 164 -2.16 42.18 -17.28
C ASN A 164 -2.82 42.36 -18.66
N GLU A 165 -4.14 42.15 -18.80
CA GLU A 165 -4.90 42.33 -20.04
C GLU A 165 -5.61 43.70 -20.12
N GLU A 166 -5.59 44.50 -19.05
CA GLU A 166 -6.07 45.90 -19.03
C GLU A 166 -4.92 46.89 -19.28
#